data_8ffb235c52aef671843ac9a5bf9da0eb
#
_entry.id   8ffb235c52aef671843ac9a5bf9da0eb
#
_cell.length_a   1.000
_cell.length_b   1.000
_cell.length_c   1.000
_cell.angle_alpha   90.00
_cell.angle_beta   90.00
_cell.angle_gamma   90.00
#
_symmetry.space_group_name_H-M   'P 1'
#
loop_
_entity.id
_entity.type
_entity.pdbx_description
1 polymer ?
#
loop_
_entity_poly.entity_id
_entity_poly.type
_entity_poly.pdbx_seq_one_letter_code
_entity_poly.pdbx_strand_id
1 'polypeptide(L)'
;QNEPLLDSYRSTLKAFYGVLKSADRYLRFAFLTGVTKFSQVSVFSDLNQLNDISLNYDFSTLCGITREELLANFEPEIAALSQANDINTKEVVETMTRQYDGYHFDYDTVGLYNPFSIFNTLSKLKFSDYWFETGTPSFLVYLLKHSNYRLDRITEEQVSGDLLNSIDSMSCN
;
A
#
# COMPACT_ATOMS: atom_id res chain seq x y z
N GLN A 1 21.25 -14.49 -12.67
CA GLN A 1 22.55 -14.93 -12.09
C GLN A 1 22.49 -15.20 -10.56
N ASN A 2 21.34 -14.96 -9.90
CA ASN A 2 21.18 -15.15 -8.44
C ASN A 2 20.05 -16.14 -8.09
N GLU A 3 19.62 -17.01 -9.02
CA GLU A 3 18.54 -17.99 -8.79
C GLU A 3 18.72 -18.86 -7.55
N PRO A 4 19.90 -19.44 -7.27
CA PRO A 4 20.10 -20.26 -6.07
C PRO A 4 19.90 -19.48 -4.76
N LEU A 5 20.23 -18.19 -4.76
CA LEU A 5 20.04 -17.32 -3.59
C LEU A 5 18.56 -16.98 -3.37
N LEU A 6 17.82 -16.74 -4.45
CA LEU A 6 16.37 -16.50 -4.40
C LEU A 6 15.61 -17.71 -3.88
N ASP A 7 15.99 -18.92 -4.32
CA ASP A 7 15.36 -20.15 -3.83
C ASP A 7 15.67 -20.41 -2.36
N SER A 8 16.88 -20.08 -1.91
CA SER A 8 17.22 -20.14 -0.49
C SER A 8 16.36 -19.18 0.35
N TYR A 9 16.18 -17.94 -0.12
CA TYR A 9 15.30 -16.96 0.56
C TYR A 9 13.84 -17.40 0.56
N ARG A 10 13.33 -17.90 -0.56
CA ARG A 10 11.96 -18.45 -0.64
C ARG A 10 11.76 -19.58 0.35
N SER A 11 12.70 -20.52 0.42
CA SER A 11 12.65 -21.65 1.35
C SER A 11 12.66 -21.19 2.81
N THR A 12 13.49 -20.19 3.15
CA THR A 12 13.54 -19.62 4.49
C THR A 12 12.23 -18.92 4.86
N LEU A 13 11.67 -18.13 3.94
CA LEU A 13 10.38 -17.46 4.15
C LEU A 13 9.24 -18.47 4.27
N LYS A 14 9.22 -19.50 3.44
CA LYS A 14 8.23 -20.58 3.52
C LYS A 14 8.28 -21.30 4.87
N ALA A 15 9.48 -21.62 5.36
CA ALA A 15 9.65 -22.21 6.67
C ALA A 15 9.18 -21.28 7.80
N PHE A 16 9.51 -19.98 7.74
CA PHE A 16 9.07 -18.98 8.71
C PHE A 16 7.55 -18.85 8.76
N TYR A 17 6.91 -18.65 7.63
CA TYR A 17 5.45 -18.53 7.57
C TYR A 17 4.74 -19.85 7.87
N GLY A 18 5.34 -20.99 7.55
CA GLY A 18 4.80 -22.31 7.91
C GLY A 18 4.64 -22.52 9.41
N VAL A 19 5.42 -21.81 10.24
CA VAL A 19 5.25 -21.82 11.70
C VAL A 19 3.88 -21.27 12.12
N LEU A 20 3.31 -20.30 11.40
CA LEU A 20 2.00 -19.75 11.71
C LEU A 20 0.91 -20.84 11.69
N LYS A 21 1.00 -21.80 10.77
CA LYS A 21 0.07 -22.92 10.69
C LYS A 21 0.23 -23.90 11.86
N SER A 22 1.46 -24.21 12.24
CA SER A 22 1.72 -25.11 13.35
C SER A 22 1.44 -24.47 14.73
N ALA A 23 1.56 -23.15 14.81
CA ALA A 23 1.29 -22.36 15.99
C ALA A 23 -0.17 -21.89 16.15
N ASP A 24 -1.06 -22.25 15.22
CA ASP A 24 -2.44 -21.79 15.16
C ASP A 24 -3.19 -21.89 16.51
N ARG A 25 -3.00 -23.00 17.23
CA ARG A 25 -3.60 -23.23 18.57
C ARG A 25 -3.15 -22.23 19.63
N TYR A 26 -2.03 -21.53 19.41
CA TYR A 26 -1.49 -20.52 20.33
C TYR A 26 -1.74 -19.09 19.85
N LEU A 27 -2.12 -18.91 18.59
CA LEU A 27 -2.37 -17.60 17.98
C LEU A 27 -3.83 -17.22 18.18
N ARG A 28 -4.03 -16.06 18.77
CA ARG A 28 -5.37 -15.46 18.87
C ARG A 28 -5.74 -14.68 17.60
N PHE A 29 -4.75 -14.12 16.94
CA PHE A 29 -4.91 -13.32 15.74
C PHE A 29 -3.58 -13.24 15.00
N ALA A 30 -3.60 -13.29 13.68
CA ALA A 30 -2.45 -13.01 12.82
C ALA A 30 -2.90 -12.11 11.67
N PHE A 31 -2.18 -11.02 11.44
CA PHE A 31 -2.41 -10.09 10.34
C PHE A 31 -1.14 -9.97 9.52
N LEU A 32 -1.24 -10.27 8.23
CA LEU A 32 -0.14 -10.19 7.27
C LEU A 32 -0.43 -9.04 6.32
N THR A 33 0.51 -8.12 6.19
CA THR A 33 0.43 -7.00 5.25
C THR A 33 1.73 -6.86 4.49
N GLY A 34 1.67 -6.28 3.29
CA GLY A 34 2.84 -6.05 2.44
C GLY A 34 2.54 -5.05 1.32
N VAL A 35 3.56 -4.72 0.56
CA VAL A 35 3.47 -3.75 -0.55
C VAL A 35 2.73 -4.34 -1.76
N THR A 36 2.86 -5.63 -1.98
CA THR A 36 2.23 -6.36 -3.09
C THR A 36 1.58 -7.65 -2.59
N LYS A 37 0.58 -8.12 -3.33
CA LYS A 37 -0.07 -9.39 -3.05
C LYS A 37 0.79 -10.53 -3.57
N PHE A 38 1.41 -11.27 -2.66
CA PHE A 38 2.21 -12.46 -2.97
C PHE A 38 1.38 -13.75 -3.00
N SER A 39 0.12 -13.69 -3.39
CA SER A 39 -0.81 -14.83 -3.34
C SER A 39 -0.36 -16.03 -4.17
N GLN A 40 0.44 -15.82 -5.20
CA GLN A 40 0.94 -16.88 -6.07
C GLN A 40 2.38 -17.31 -5.76
N VAL A 41 3.06 -16.65 -4.84
CA VAL A 41 4.39 -17.09 -4.44
C VAL A 41 4.24 -18.33 -3.57
N SER A 42 4.95 -19.40 -3.92
CA SER A 42 4.95 -20.71 -3.23
C SER A 42 5.19 -20.64 -1.70
N VAL A 43 5.64 -19.48 -1.22
CA VAL A 43 5.86 -19.18 0.21
C VAL A 43 4.56 -19.27 1.02
N PHE A 44 3.41 -18.87 0.45
CA PHE A 44 2.11 -18.86 1.12
C PHE A 44 1.20 -20.03 0.73
N SER A 45 1.63 -20.90 -0.19
CA SER A 45 0.83 -22.03 -0.67
C SER A 45 0.33 -22.95 0.44
N ASP A 46 1.05 -22.99 1.55
CA ASP A 46 0.73 -23.84 2.70
C ASP A 46 -0.14 -23.12 3.76
N LEU A 47 -0.43 -21.83 3.57
CA LEU A 47 -1.22 -20.99 4.50
C LEU A 47 -2.68 -20.87 4.04
N ASN A 48 -3.35 -21.98 3.85
CA ASN A 48 -4.75 -22.03 3.42
C ASN A 48 -5.77 -21.58 4.49
N GLN A 49 -5.32 -21.32 5.71
CA GLN A 49 -6.16 -20.77 6.79
C GLN A 49 -6.27 -19.23 6.76
N LEU A 50 -5.50 -18.53 5.94
CA LEU A 50 -5.57 -17.08 5.83
C LEU A 50 -6.79 -16.66 5.01
N ASN A 51 -7.50 -15.65 5.51
CA ASN A 51 -8.53 -14.96 4.76
C ASN A 51 -7.92 -13.76 4.04
N ASP A 52 -7.95 -13.76 2.72
CA ASP A 52 -7.49 -12.64 1.91
C ASP A 52 -8.53 -11.52 1.90
N ILE A 53 -8.18 -10.41 2.52
CA ILE A 53 -9.02 -9.22 2.64
C ILE A 53 -8.53 -8.04 1.79
N SER A 54 -7.56 -8.26 0.92
CA SER A 54 -6.86 -7.19 0.15
C SER A 54 -7.79 -6.31 -0.68
N LEU A 55 -8.85 -6.89 -1.25
CA LEU A 55 -9.84 -6.18 -2.08
C LEU A 55 -11.26 -6.40 -1.54
N ASN A 56 -11.41 -6.62 -0.24
CA ASN A 56 -12.70 -6.80 0.38
C ASN A 56 -13.26 -5.44 0.83
N TYR A 57 -14.47 -5.11 0.39
CA TYR A 57 -15.17 -3.86 0.69
C TYR A 57 -15.22 -3.55 2.19
N ASP A 58 -15.51 -4.56 3.03
CA ASP A 58 -15.63 -4.40 4.49
C ASP A 58 -14.33 -3.95 5.16
N PHE A 59 -13.18 -4.13 4.49
CA PHE A 59 -11.84 -3.80 4.99
C PHE A 59 -11.16 -2.70 4.17
N SER A 60 -11.89 -2.05 3.27
CA SER A 60 -11.34 -1.08 2.32
C SER A 60 -10.67 0.13 2.98
N THR A 61 -11.04 0.47 4.22
CA THR A 61 -10.46 1.59 4.97
C THR A 61 -9.36 1.19 5.96
N LEU A 62 -9.04 -0.11 6.06
CA LEU A 62 -8.16 -0.63 7.12
C LEU A 62 -6.72 -0.10 7.05
N CYS A 63 -6.20 0.13 5.85
CA CYS A 63 -4.79 0.47 5.63
C CYS A 63 -4.56 1.94 5.23
N GLY A 64 -5.52 2.81 5.46
CA GLY A 64 -5.42 4.23 5.14
C GLY A 64 -6.05 5.12 6.20
N ILE A 65 -6.11 6.41 5.94
CA ILE A 65 -6.82 7.40 6.76
C ILE A 65 -7.95 7.95 5.89
N THR A 66 -9.19 7.88 6.37
CA THR A 66 -10.32 8.52 5.69
C THR A 66 -10.30 10.03 5.92
N ARG A 67 -11.05 10.77 5.09
CA ARG A 67 -11.19 12.23 5.27
C ARG A 67 -11.84 12.57 6.60
N GLU A 68 -12.83 11.79 7.02
CA GLU A 68 -13.53 11.95 8.29
C GLU A 68 -12.58 11.75 9.48
N GLU A 69 -11.75 10.70 9.43
CA GLU A 69 -10.75 10.43 10.47
C GLU A 69 -9.68 11.53 10.53
N LEU A 70 -9.22 12.02 9.36
CA LEU A 70 -8.26 13.12 9.30
C LEU A 70 -8.83 14.37 9.99
N LEU A 71 -10.05 14.77 9.66
CA LEU A 71 -10.67 15.96 10.23
C LEU A 71 -11.03 15.81 11.70
N ALA A 72 -11.44 14.61 12.12
CA ALA A 72 -11.86 14.35 13.49
C ALA A 72 -10.68 14.23 14.48
N ASN A 73 -9.53 13.73 14.03
CA ASN A 73 -8.43 13.34 14.92
C ASN A 73 -7.22 14.27 14.84
N PHE A 74 -7.08 15.12 13.78
CA PHE A 74 -5.87 15.91 13.52
C PHE A 74 -6.15 17.42 13.39
N GLU A 75 -7.26 17.91 13.97
CA GLU A 75 -7.61 19.33 13.91
C GLU A 75 -6.49 20.26 14.43
N PRO A 76 -5.83 20.00 15.59
CA PRO A 76 -4.73 20.84 16.07
C PRO A 76 -3.51 20.85 15.14
N GLU A 77 -3.15 19.71 14.56
CA GLU A 77 -2.03 19.57 13.65
C GLU A 77 -2.31 20.26 12.31
N ILE A 78 -3.54 20.18 11.81
CA ILE A 78 -4.00 20.90 10.62
C ILE A 78 -3.93 22.42 10.86
N ALA A 79 -4.34 22.89 12.03
CA ALA A 79 -4.23 24.30 12.38
C ALA A 79 -2.76 24.76 12.48
N ALA A 80 -1.87 23.96 13.06
CA ALA A 80 -0.45 24.24 13.12
C ALA A 80 0.19 24.28 11.71
N LEU A 81 -0.17 23.33 10.84
CA LEU A 81 0.28 23.31 9.44
C LEU A 81 -0.22 24.52 8.66
N SER A 82 -1.46 24.95 8.89
CA SER A 82 -2.06 26.16 8.33
C SER A 82 -1.23 27.41 8.68
N GLN A 83 -0.90 27.59 9.96
CA GLN A 83 -0.07 28.70 10.41
C GLN A 83 1.35 28.66 9.83
N ALA A 84 1.97 27.49 9.79
CA ALA A 84 3.34 27.34 9.30
C ALA A 84 3.49 27.63 7.80
N ASN A 85 2.42 27.48 7.03
CA ASN A 85 2.44 27.67 5.57
C ASN A 85 1.67 28.93 5.11
N ASP A 86 1.14 29.73 6.05
CA ASP A 86 0.36 30.95 5.78
C ASP A 86 -0.84 30.73 4.82
N ILE A 87 -1.53 29.60 5.02
CA ILE A 87 -2.75 29.22 4.27
C ILE A 87 -3.84 28.83 5.25
N ASN A 88 -5.11 28.91 4.85
CA ASN A 88 -6.21 28.52 5.73
C ASN A 88 -6.36 27.00 5.85
N THR A 89 -7.04 26.54 6.89
CA THR A 89 -7.22 25.10 7.17
C THR A 89 -7.95 24.34 6.05
N LYS A 90 -8.84 25.00 5.32
CA LYS A 90 -9.51 24.42 4.16
C LYS A 90 -8.53 24.15 3.02
N GLU A 91 -7.65 25.10 2.73
CA GLU A 91 -6.58 24.95 1.73
C GLU A 91 -5.56 23.87 2.13
N VAL A 92 -5.27 23.74 3.45
CA VAL A 92 -4.46 22.64 3.97
C VAL A 92 -5.08 21.29 3.58
N VAL A 93 -6.36 21.09 3.91
CA VAL A 93 -7.07 19.83 3.62
C VAL A 93 -7.17 19.58 2.11
N GLU A 94 -7.46 20.60 1.31
CA GLU A 94 -7.50 20.46 -0.16
C GLU A 94 -6.13 20.09 -0.74
N THR A 95 -5.05 20.65 -0.19
CA THR A 95 -3.69 20.32 -0.62
C THR A 95 -3.32 18.90 -0.22
N MET A 96 -3.65 18.48 1.01
CA MET A 96 -3.49 17.08 1.42
C MET A 96 -4.26 16.12 0.52
N THR A 97 -5.52 16.45 0.19
CA THR A 97 -6.35 15.63 -0.71
C THR A 97 -5.66 15.49 -2.07
N ARG A 98 -5.22 16.60 -2.65
CA ARG A 98 -4.56 16.58 -3.97
C ARG A 98 -3.25 15.80 -3.99
N GLN A 99 -2.47 15.82 -2.89
CA GLN A 99 -1.12 15.23 -2.85
C GLN A 99 -1.10 13.81 -2.27
N TYR A 100 -2.00 13.47 -1.35
CA TYR A 100 -1.89 12.26 -0.53
C TYR A 100 -3.12 11.36 -0.55
N ASP A 101 -4.23 11.83 -1.14
CA ASP A 101 -5.39 11.00 -1.45
C ASP A 101 -5.20 10.31 -2.81
N GLY A 102 -5.71 9.10 -2.96
CA GLY A 102 -5.63 8.39 -4.23
C GLY A 102 -5.55 6.87 -4.07
N TYR A 103 -5.52 6.38 -2.85
CA TYR A 103 -5.62 4.94 -2.60
C TYR A 103 -7.10 4.53 -2.54
N HIS A 104 -7.49 3.64 -3.43
CA HIS A 104 -8.79 2.97 -3.43
C HIS A 104 -8.55 1.47 -3.41
N PHE A 105 -9.11 0.78 -2.45
CA PHE A 105 -8.99 -0.68 -2.34
C PHE A 105 -10.16 -1.42 -3.00
N ASP A 106 -11.17 -0.67 -3.47
CA ASP A 106 -12.27 -1.17 -4.32
C ASP A 106 -12.85 0.00 -5.12
N TYR A 107 -13.59 -0.29 -6.20
CA TYR A 107 -14.12 0.71 -7.15
C TYR A 107 -15.07 1.73 -6.53
N ASP A 108 -15.89 1.31 -5.59
CA ASP A 108 -16.92 2.15 -4.95
C ASP A 108 -16.53 2.62 -3.54
N THR A 109 -15.24 2.55 -3.18
CA THR A 109 -14.78 2.95 -1.85
C THR A 109 -14.32 4.39 -1.80
N VAL A 110 -14.36 4.97 -0.60
CA VAL A 110 -13.83 6.31 -0.34
C VAL A 110 -12.31 6.34 -0.58
N GLY A 111 -11.81 7.45 -1.08
CA GLY A 111 -10.38 7.70 -1.18
C GLY A 111 -9.72 7.70 0.20
N LEU A 112 -8.50 7.18 0.26
CA LEU A 112 -7.73 7.08 1.48
C LEU A 112 -6.44 7.87 1.36
N TYR A 113 -6.16 8.65 2.38
CA TYR A 113 -4.86 9.28 2.52
C TYR A 113 -3.79 8.27 2.91
N ASN A 114 -2.61 8.41 2.31
CA ASN A 114 -1.43 7.65 2.71
C ASN A 114 -1.00 8.06 4.14
N PRO A 115 -1.04 7.16 5.15
CA PRO A 115 -0.73 7.51 6.53
C PRO A 115 0.68 8.03 6.72
N PHE A 116 1.66 7.46 6.01
CA PHE A 116 3.05 7.89 6.09
C PHE A 116 3.22 9.34 5.63
N SER A 117 2.58 9.72 4.51
CA SER A 117 2.62 11.09 4.01
C SER A 117 1.92 12.07 4.95
N ILE A 118 0.74 11.71 5.46
CA ILE A 118 -0.01 12.53 6.43
C ILE A 118 0.81 12.78 7.69
N PHE A 119 1.32 11.73 8.33
CA PHE A 119 2.09 11.89 9.58
C PHE A 119 3.36 12.71 9.38
N ASN A 120 4.07 12.53 8.26
CA ASN A 120 5.26 13.35 7.98
C ASN A 120 4.90 14.81 7.72
N THR A 121 3.84 15.07 6.97
CA THR A 121 3.38 16.43 6.68
C THR A 121 2.99 17.18 7.96
N LEU A 122 2.19 16.54 8.81
CA LEU A 122 1.74 17.11 10.07
C LEU A 122 2.89 17.29 11.07
N SER A 123 3.78 16.32 11.18
CA SER A 123 4.94 16.37 12.09
C SER A 123 5.99 17.41 11.67
N LYS A 124 6.25 17.54 10.36
CA LYS A 124 7.27 18.45 9.83
C LYS A 124 6.69 19.83 9.47
N LEU A 125 5.39 20.02 9.59
CA LEU A 125 4.64 21.21 9.20
C LEU A 125 4.96 21.70 7.78
N LYS A 126 5.18 20.74 6.86
CA LYS A 126 5.60 21.00 5.48
C LYS A 126 5.00 19.98 4.53
N PHE A 127 4.51 20.42 3.38
CA PHE A 127 4.12 19.58 2.28
C PHE A 127 5.34 19.09 1.50
N SER A 128 5.41 17.78 1.17
CA SER A 128 6.46 17.17 0.35
C SER A 128 6.00 15.80 -0.16
N ASP A 129 6.67 15.27 -1.17
CA ASP A 129 6.38 13.95 -1.76
C ASP A 129 7.01 12.82 -0.92
N TYR A 130 6.67 12.75 0.36
CA TYR A 130 7.26 11.83 1.35
C TYR A 130 7.21 10.36 0.94
N TRP A 131 6.15 9.93 0.30
CA TRP A 131 6.02 8.56 -0.18
C TRP A 131 7.08 8.24 -1.24
N PHE A 132 7.35 9.18 -2.13
CA PHE A 132 8.33 9.01 -3.22
C PHE A 132 9.76 8.98 -2.69
N GLU A 133 10.07 9.73 -1.64
CA GLU A 133 11.41 9.79 -1.05
C GLU A 133 11.82 8.46 -0.40
N THR A 134 10.88 7.69 0.13
CA THR A 134 11.15 6.44 0.87
C THR A 134 10.85 5.18 0.08
N GLY A 135 9.87 5.23 -0.80
CA GLY A 135 9.52 4.16 -1.70
C GLY A 135 10.26 4.34 -3.02
N THR A 136 11.55 3.96 -3.09
CA THR A 136 12.21 3.91 -4.40
C THR A 136 11.41 2.96 -5.28
N PRO A 137 10.68 3.42 -6.28
CA PRO A 137 9.86 2.55 -7.12
C PRO A 137 10.74 1.81 -8.14
N SER A 138 11.90 1.31 -7.67
CA SER A 138 12.85 0.58 -8.50
C SER A 138 12.19 -0.59 -9.20
N PHE A 139 11.26 -1.26 -8.51
CA PHE A 139 10.44 -2.32 -9.09
C PHE A 139 9.49 -1.79 -10.17
N LEU A 140 8.76 -0.69 -9.93
CA LEU A 140 7.90 -0.06 -10.93
C LEU A 140 8.70 0.49 -12.11
N VAL A 141 9.84 1.13 -11.85
CA VAL A 141 10.75 1.59 -12.90
C VAL A 141 11.30 0.42 -13.70
N TYR A 142 11.63 -0.70 -13.05
CA TYR A 142 12.04 -1.93 -13.73
C TYR A 142 10.92 -2.47 -14.61
N LEU A 143 9.70 -2.61 -14.09
CA LEU A 143 8.54 -3.07 -14.85
C LEU A 143 8.23 -2.17 -16.04
N LEU A 144 8.21 -0.84 -15.85
CA LEU A 144 7.97 0.13 -16.92
C LEU A 144 9.03 0.10 -18.01
N LYS A 145 10.30 -0.15 -17.64
CA LYS A 145 11.41 -0.28 -18.62
C LYS A 145 11.35 -1.58 -19.42
N HIS A 146 10.77 -2.64 -18.88
CA HIS A 146 10.73 -3.96 -19.50
C HIS A 146 9.36 -4.32 -20.08
N SER A 147 8.34 -3.52 -19.84
CA SER A 147 7.01 -3.64 -20.44
C SER A 147 6.81 -2.52 -21.49
N ASN A 148 6.17 -2.87 -22.60
CA ASN A 148 5.77 -1.89 -23.63
C ASN A 148 4.53 -1.09 -23.21
N TYR A 149 4.45 -0.67 -21.94
CA TYR A 149 3.34 0.14 -21.46
C TYR A 149 3.38 1.57 -22.02
N ARG A 150 2.26 2.01 -22.52
CA ARG A 150 2.07 3.40 -22.92
C ARG A 150 1.73 4.22 -21.68
N LEU A 151 2.70 5.00 -21.19
CA LEU A 151 2.58 5.85 -19.99
C LEU A 151 1.45 6.90 -20.10
N ASP A 152 1.08 7.30 -21.32
CA ASP A 152 0.00 8.23 -21.60
C ASP A 152 -1.41 7.70 -21.28
N ARG A 153 -1.55 6.39 -21.02
CA ARG A 153 -2.83 5.76 -20.67
C ARG A 153 -2.97 5.36 -19.21
N ILE A 154 -1.91 5.47 -18.41
CA ILE A 154 -1.93 5.01 -17.01
C ILE A 154 -2.96 5.75 -16.15
N THR A 155 -3.29 7.00 -16.49
CA THR A 155 -4.29 7.79 -15.78
C THR A 155 -5.74 7.45 -16.15
N GLU A 156 -5.95 6.68 -17.21
CA GLU A 156 -7.28 6.37 -17.75
C GLU A 156 -7.65 4.88 -17.67
N GLU A 157 -6.70 4.00 -17.38
CA GLU A 157 -6.96 2.57 -17.30
C GLU A 157 -7.50 2.17 -15.91
N GLN A 158 -8.72 1.67 -15.91
CA GLN A 158 -9.25 0.90 -14.78
C GLN A 158 -8.53 -0.45 -14.72
N VAL A 159 -7.73 -0.66 -13.69
CA VAL A 159 -7.02 -1.94 -13.48
C VAL A 159 -8.01 -2.95 -12.93
N SER A 160 -8.39 -3.95 -13.73
CA SER A 160 -9.21 -5.07 -13.24
C SER A 160 -8.43 -5.93 -12.23
N GLY A 161 -9.14 -6.54 -11.28
CA GLY A 161 -8.53 -7.48 -10.32
C GLY A 161 -7.74 -8.62 -10.98
N ASP A 162 -8.12 -9.02 -12.18
CA ASP A 162 -7.42 -10.03 -12.98
C ASP A 162 -6.05 -9.53 -13.47
N LEU A 163 -5.91 -8.24 -13.75
CA LEU A 163 -4.63 -7.64 -14.14
C LEU A 163 -3.67 -7.57 -12.96
N LEU A 164 -4.16 -7.25 -11.76
CA LEU A 164 -3.36 -7.28 -10.52
C LEU A 164 -2.84 -8.69 -10.22
N ASN A 165 -3.66 -9.71 -10.47
CA ASN A 165 -3.26 -11.12 -10.33
C ASN A 165 -2.28 -11.57 -11.43
N SER A 166 -2.31 -10.96 -12.62
CA SER A 166 -1.39 -11.29 -13.73
C SER A 166 -0.01 -10.65 -13.59
N ILE A 167 0.10 -9.51 -12.90
CA ILE A 167 1.39 -8.86 -12.62
C ILE A 167 2.29 -9.77 -11.77
N ASP A 168 1.70 -10.54 -10.85
CA ASP A 168 2.43 -11.51 -10.03
C ASP A 168 3.02 -12.67 -10.86
N SER A 169 2.41 -13.05 -11.98
CA SER A 169 2.90 -14.12 -12.84
C SER A 169 4.05 -13.70 -13.77
N MET A 170 4.17 -12.40 -14.08
CA MET A 170 5.23 -11.89 -14.95
C MET A 170 6.56 -11.69 -14.22
N SER A 171 6.58 -11.65 -12.89
CA SER A 171 7.81 -11.46 -12.11
C SER A 171 8.55 -12.77 -11.81
N CYS A 172 8.04 -13.93 -12.26
CA CYS A 172 8.56 -15.25 -11.94
C CYS A 172 9.17 -16.00 -13.14
N ASN A 173 9.32 -15.37 -14.32
CA ASN A 173 10.01 -15.97 -15.48
C ASN A 173 11.35 -15.30 -15.78
#